data_bf403428beb906a500fea08e6c167cac
#
_entry.id   bf403428beb906a500fea08e6c167cac
#
_cell.length_a   1.000
_cell.length_b   1.000
_cell.length_c   1.000
_cell.angle_alpha   90.00
_cell.angle_beta   90.00
_cell.angle_gamma   90.00
#
_symmetry.space_group_name_H-M   'P 1'
#
loop_
_entity.id
_entity.type
_entity.pdbx_description
1 polymer ?
#
loop_
_entity_poly.entity_id
_entity_poly.type
_entity_poly.pdbx_seq_one_letter_code
_entity_poly.pdbx_strand_id
1 'polypeptide(L)'
;MTTTTNIARGKYHIWTVGCQMNQADSQRIQAMLDEMGWEETSMEQANLVILNTCSVRKAPEEKAHNQLAQLKHAKAKRSDLLVAMMGCMIGNQKTIDELSKRYPHIDLFMKVEQADILPRFLEERWTPISGAGCLDIEYAPPDEDIPVEPIERILPTFATSTSTIGKRTVLPMAITPKPGERMAHYPTKIEPAKASPTAWLPVILGCNKVCTYCIVPYRRGRERSRPVEELVTEASSLVARGAKEVTLLGQTVEAYGLDLPDKPDLAVLMSHLSEIDGLERIRFMTSYPRHMNDSMIERMAALSKVCEHVNIPVQAGDDAMLKRMKRGYTLDEYRDRIQRLRALWPGVSLSTDIIVGFCGESEEEFQHTLDLLEEIRFDVVHVAAYSVRPGTVAARWEDDVPLAEKKRRLHAVEELQASIALDLNRPYIGTTEEVLVEDTNFSHDRMQWKGRNRTNKWVFFPQPDEENAQDGASQPGMSQTSRVVRPGDLVKVRIERATAWSLQGCAVAE
;
A
#
# COMPACT_ATOMS: atom_id res chain seq x y z
N MET A 1 1.71 33.68 -18.46
CA MET A 1 1.60 32.96 -19.75
C MET A 1 2.43 31.72 -19.62
N THR A 2 1.84 30.61 -19.21
CA THR A 2 2.48 29.31 -19.14
C THR A 2 2.51 28.73 -20.54
N THR A 3 3.70 28.67 -21.11
CA THR A 3 3.96 27.93 -22.37
C THR A 3 3.60 26.47 -22.14
N THR A 4 2.46 26.07 -22.69
CA THR A 4 2.07 24.66 -22.80
C THR A 4 3.04 24.03 -23.80
N THR A 5 4.10 23.43 -23.33
CA THR A 5 5.00 22.61 -24.15
C THR A 5 4.18 21.45 -24.68
N ASN A 6 4.07 21.35 -25.98
CA ASN A 6 3.32 20.31 -26.67
C ASN A 6 4.16 19.01 -26.62
N ILE A 7 4.13 18.31 -25.45
CA ILE A 7 4.78 17.02 -25.31
C ILE A 7 4.00 16.03 -26.16
N ALA A 8 4.70 15.37 -27.05
CA ALA A 8 4.12 14.35 -27.90
C ALA A 8 3.52 13.22 -27.05
N ARG A 9 2.26 12.93 -27.27
CA ARG A 9 1.48 11.94 -26.51
C ARG A 9 2.02 10.53 -26.73
N GLY A 10 2.21 9.79 -25.67
CA GLY A 10 2.64 8.39 -25.67
C GLY A 10 1.73 7.52 -24.80
N LYS A 11 2.02 6.22 -24.75
CA LYS A 11 1.33 5.27 -23.91
C LYS A 11 2.23 4.82 -22.77
N TYR A 12 1.69 4.70 -21.55
CA TYR A 12 2.44 4.28 -20.38
C TYR A 12 1.83 3.07 -19.69
N HIS A 13 2.66 2.38 -18.92
CA HIS A 13 2.26 1.35 -18.00
C HIS A 13 3.02 1.52 -16.68
N ILE A 14 2.32 1.47 -15.55
CA ILE A 14 2.92 1.48 -14.22
C ILE A 14 2.75 0.13 -13.56
N TRP A 15 3.83 -0.62 -13.44
CA TRP A 15 3.83 -1.87 -12.71
C TRP A 15 4.23 -1.63 -11.25
N THR A 16 3.35 -1.97 -10.31
CA THR A 16 3.52 -1.69 -8.89
C THR A 16 3.59 -2.96 -8.08
N VAL A 17 4.62 -3.06 -7.25
CA VAL A 17 4.75 -4.13 -6.26
C VAL A 17 5.14 -3.54 -4.90
N GLY A 18 4.51 -4.02 -3.82
CA GLY A 18 4.85 -3.59 -2.47
C GLY A 18 3.65 -3.32 -1.58
N CYS A 19 3.72 -2.22 -0.83
CA CYS A 19 2.69 -1.80 0.12
C CYS A 19 1.76 -0.73 -0.48
N GLN A 20 0.72 -0.36 0.28
CA GLN A 20 -0.25 0.67 -0.10
C GLN A 20 0.41 2.02 -0.42
N MET A 21 1.51 2.37 0.27
CA MET A 21 2.28 3.57 -0.03
C MET A 21 2.85 3.55 -1.46
N ASN A 22 3.30 2.36 -1.95
CA ASN A 22 3.73 2.24 -3.36
C ASN A 22 2.55 2.43 -4.31
N GLN A 23 1.36 1.94 -3.96
CA GLN A 23 0.16 2.17 -4.78
C GLN A 23 -0.21 3.65 -4.84
N ALA A 24 -0.18 4.36 -3.70
CA ALA A 24 -0.39 5.80 -3.67
C ALA A 24 0.66 6.57 -4.49
N ASP A 25 1.92 6.17 -4.40
CA ASP A 25 3.00 6.74 -5.20
C ASP A 25 2.75 6.54 -6.71
N SER A 26 2.26 5.36 -7.11
CA SER A 26 1.91 5.06 -8.51
C SER A 26 0.72 5.86 -9.00
N GLN A 27 -0.33 6.01 -8.20
CA GLN A 27 -1.50 6.83 -8.53
C GLN A 27 -1.12 8.29 -8.81
N ARG A 28 -0.13 8.83 -8.10
CA ARG A 28 0.38 10.19 -8.34
C ARG A 28 1.13 10.32 -9.64
N ILE A 29 1.99 9.35 -9.95
CA ILE A 29 2.70 9.33 -11.24
C ILE A 29 1.71 9.16 -12.39
N GLN A 30 0.72 8.31 -12.24
CA GLN A 30 -0.37 8.14 -13.20
C GLN A 30 -1.08 9.47 -13.49
N ALA A 31 -1.52 10.15 -12.43
CA ALA A 31 -2.19 11.44 -12.57
C ALA A 31 -1.33 12.48 -13.30
N MET A 32 -0.03 12.53 -13.01
CA MET A 32 0.91 13.41 -13.71
C MET A 32 1.02 13.07 -15.18
N LEU A 33 1.11 11.80 -15.53
CA LEU A 33 1.18 11.35 -16.94
C LEU A 33 -0.12 11.64 -17.69
N ASP A 34 -1.28 11.45 -17.04
CA ASP A 34 -2.59 11.76 -17.60
C ASP A 34 -2.74 13.28 -17.87
N GLU A 35 -2.28 14.15 -16.95
CA GLU A 35 -2.24 15.61 -17.15
C GLU A 35 -1.34 16.00 -18.34
N MET A 36 -0.27 15.25 -18.57
CA MET A 36 0.60 15.42 -19.73
C MET A 36 -0.02 14.86 -21.04
N GLY A 37 -1.19 14.23 -20.95
CA GLY A 37 -1.90 13.64 -22.08
C GLY A 37 -1.37 12.28 -22.54
N TRP A 38 -0.62 11.58 -21.68
CA TRP A 38 -0.25 10.19 -21.90
C TRP A 38 -1.42 9.27 -21.56
N GLU A 39 -1.50 8.10 -22.20
CA GLU A 39 -2.59 7.14 -22.05
C GLU A 39 -2.09 5.86 -21.38
N GLU A 40 -2.83 5.39 -20.35
CA GLU A 40 -2.55 4.09 -19.74
C GLU A 40 -2.85 2.95 -20.68
N THR A 41 -1.98 1.94 -20.72
CA THR A 41 -2.14 0.78 -21.60
C THR A 41 -1.51 -0.48 -20.97
N SER A 42 -1.57 -1.61 -21.67
CA SER A 42 -0.84 -2.81 -21.27
C SER A 42 0.68 -2.61 -21.38
N MET A 43 1.45 -3.39 -20.62
CA MET A 43 2.92 -3.28 -20.61
C MET A 43 3.53 -3.52 -22.00
N GLU A 44 2.93 -4.39 -22.79
CA GLU A 44 3.38 -4.76 -24.15
C GLU A 44 3.24 -3.61 -25.12
N GLN A 45 2.22 -2.78 -24.93
CA GLN A 45 1.89 -1.65 -25.83
C GLN A 45 2.47 -0.31 -25.35
N ALA A 46 3.00 -0.27 -24.14
CA ALA A 46 3.49 0.98 -23.55
C ALA A 46 4.79 1.46 -24.21
N ASN A 47 4.91 2.77 -24.38
CA ASN A 47 6.16 3.45 -24.76
C ASN A 47 7.00 3.79 -23.54
N LEU A 48 6.35 3.94 -22.37
CA LEU A 48 6.98 4.15 -21.08
C LEU A 48 6.50 3.08 -20.09
N VAL A 49 7.41 2.31 -19.54
CA VAL A 49 7.11 1.39 -18.45
C VAL A 49 7.79 1.89 -17.19
N ILE A 50 7.01 2.12 -16.13
CA ILE A 50 7.50 2.53 -14.81
C ILE A 50 7.35 1.37 -13.83
N LEU A 51 8.45 0.92 -13.23
CA LEU A 51 8.45 -0.08 -12.19
C LEU A 51 8.50 0.59 -10.82
N ASN A 52 7.40 0.55 -10.08
CA ASN A 52 7.37 0.98 -8.68
C ASN A 52 7.63 -0.21 -7.76
N THR A 53 8.77 -0.19 -7.08
CA THR A 53 9.37 -1.36 -6.46
C THR A 53 9.45 -1.24 -4.94
N CYS A 54 9.50 -2.41 -4.27
CA CYS A 54 9.57 -2.53 -2.82
C CYS A 54 10.83 -3.30 -2.40
N SER A 55 11.51 -2.84 -1.35
CA SER A 55 12.62 -3.54 -0.69
C SER A 55 12.31 -3.94 0.76
N VAL A 56 11.05 -3.78 1.19
CA VAL A 56 10.62 -4.12 2.56
C VAL A 56 10.38 -5.63 2.72
N ARG A 57 9.95 -6.33 1.66
CA ARG A 57 9.69 -7.77 1.67
C ARG A 57 10.47 -8.44 0.53
N LYS A 58 10.95 -9.68 0.75
CA LYS A 58 11.75 -10.42 -0.24
C LYS A 58 10.96 -10.76 -1.50
N ALA A 59 9.75 -11.30 -1.36
CA ALA A 59 8.95 -11.71 -2.51
C ALA A 59 8.61 -10.55 -3.48
N PRO A 60 8.23 -9.33 -3.04
CA PRO A 60 8.13 -8.17 -3.93
C PRO A 60 9.43 -7.79 -4.63
N GLU A 61 10.57 -7.92 -3.94
CA GLU A 61 11.89 -7.62 -4.51
C GLU A 61 12.27 -8.62 -5.60
N GLU A 62 12.06 -9.92 -5.37
CA GLU A 62 12.26 -10.98 -6.38
C GLU A 62 11.34 -10.78 -7.59
N LYS A 63 10.06 -10.45 -7.38
CA LYS A 63 9.14 -10.11 -8.48
C LYS A 63 9.66 -8.93 -9.32
N ALA A 64 10.22 -7.90 -8.67
CA ALA A 64 10.79 -6.75 -9.37
C ALA A 64 12.01 -7.15 -10.22
N HIS A 65 12.90 -7.99 -9.70
CA HIS A 65 14.04 -8.52 -10.46
C HIS A 65 13.61 -9.34 -11.68
N ASN A 66 12.59 -10.18 -11.54
CA ASN A 66 12.05 -10.97 -12.64
C ASN A 66 11.45 -10.06 -13.72
N GLN A 67 10.68 -9.04 -13.31
CA GLN A 67 10.09 -8.09 -14.25
C GLN A 67 11.15 -7.27 -14.99
N LEU A 68 12.23 -6.87 -14.31
CA LEU A 68 13.37 -6.18 -14.94
C LEU A 68 14.07 -7.06 -15.98
N ALA A 69 14.20 -8.36 -15.73
CA ALA A 69 14.78 -9.29 -16.69
C ALA A 69 13.91 -9.42 -17.96
N GLN A 70 12.59 -9.50 -17.81
CA GLN A 70 11.64 -9.52 -18.96
C GLN A 70 11.72 -8.23 -19.79
N LEU A 71 11.76 -7.07 -19.14
CA LEU A 71 11.88 -5.78 -19.83
C LEU A 71 13.17 -5.62 -20.61
N LYS A 72 14.25 -6.31 -20.21
CA LYS A 72 15.49 -6.35 -20.99
C LYS A 72 15.26 -6.92 -22.40
N HIS A 73 14.50 -8.01 -22.51
CA HIS A 73 14.17 -8.62 -23.80
C HIS A 73 13.21 -7.77 -24.61
N ALA A 74 12.20 -7.16 -23.96
CA ALA A 74 11.28 -6.26 -24.62
C ALA A 74 12.02 -5.03 -25.21
N LYS A 75 12.91 -4.42 -24.44
CA LYS A 75 13.69 -3.25 -24.89
C LYS A 75 14.68 -3.57 -26.01
N ALA A 76 15.21 -4.79 -26.06
CA ALA A 76 16.09 -5.22 -27.17
C ALA A 76 15.35 -5.28 -28.51
N LYS A 77 14.02 -5.53 -28.50
CA LYS A 77 13.15 -5.56 -29.69
C LYS A 77 12.54 -4.18 -29.99
N ARG A 78 12.42 -3.28 -29.00
CA ARG A 78 11.77 -1.97 -29.10
C ARG A 78 12.70 -0.87 -28.62
N SER A 79 13.38 -0.21 -29.53
CA SER A 79 14.29 0.91 -29.23
C SER A 79 13.58 2.16 -28.71
N ASP A 80 12.27 2.29 -28.97
CA ASP A 80 11.38 3.37 -28.50
C ASP A 80 10.92 3.19 -27.06
N LEU A 81 11.01 1.98 -26.47
CA LEU A 81 10.55 1.70 -25.13
C LEU A 81 11.45 2.40 -24.10
N LEU A 82 10.86 3.27 -23.29
CA LEU A 82 11.49 3.88 -22.11
C LEU A 82 11.17 3.06 -20.86
N VAL A 83 12.17 2.80 -20.05
CA VAL A 83 12.02 2.06 -18.77
C VAL A 83 12.49 2.93 -17.63
N ALA A 84 11.59 3.24 -16.72
CA ALA A 84 11.88 3.96 -15.48
C ALA A 84 11.71 3.04 -14.26
N MET A 85 12.50 3.26 -13.23
CA MET A 85 12.39 2.54 -11.97
C MET A 85 12.26 3.53 -10.82
N MET A 86 11.31 3.25 -9.90
CA MET A 86 11.06 4.05 -8.69
C MET A 86 10.77 3.15 -7.48
N GLY A 87 10.58 3.79 -6.33
CA GLY A 87 10.17 3.11 -5.09
C GLY A 87 11.33 2.72 -4.17
N CYS A 88 11.04 1.83 -3.21
CA CYS A 88 11.98 1.54 -2.11
C CYS A 88 13.27 0.81 -2.52
N MET A 89 13.32 0.14 -3.66
CA MET A 89 14.57 -0.47 -4.15
C MET A 89 15.60 0.58 -4.57
N ILE A 90 15.18 1.78 -4.94
CA ILE A 90 16.06 2.90 -5.25
C ILE A 90 16.49 3.56 -3.94
N GLY A 91 17.51 3.03 -3.32
CA GLY A 91 17.97 3.52 -2.02
C GLY A 91 18.88 4.74 -2.08
N ASN A 92 20.16 4.47 -2.03
CA ASN A 92 21.22 5.47 -2.16
C ASN A 92 21.90 5.36 -3.52
N GLN A 93 22.84 6.26 -3.81
CA GLN A 93 23.58 6.29 -5.08
C GLN A 93 24.28 4.95 -5.38
N LYS A 94 24.87 4.31 -4.37
CA LYS A 94 25.52 3.01 -4.54
C LYS A 94 24.54 1.94 -5.05
N THR A 95 23.32 1.89 -4.49
CA THR A 95 22.28 0.97 -4.98
C THR A 95 21.89 1.26 -6.42
N ILE A 96 21.78 2.55 -6.79
CA ILE A 96 21.49 2.97 -8.18
C ILE A 96 22.62 2.52 -9.11
N ASP A 97 23.89 2.69 -8.71
CA ASP A 97 25.05 2.31 -9.50
C ASP A 97 25.12 0.78 -9.70
N GLU A 98 24.79 0.00 -8.68
CA GLU A 98 24.70 -1.47 -8.75
C GLU A 98 23.56 -1.91 -9.68
N LEU A 99 22.37 -1.32 -9.53
CA LEU A 99 21.23 -1.59 -10.40
C LEU A 99 21.49 -1.17 -11.84
N SER A 100 22.13 -0.03 -12.08
CA SER A 100 22.49 0.44 -13.42
C SER A 100 23.46 -0.51 -14.13
N LYS A 101 24.41 -1.09 -13.39
CA LYS A 101 25.33 -2.10 -13.94
C LYS A 101 24.60 -3.40 -14.28
N ARG A 102 23.73 -3.86 -13.37
CA ARG A 102 22.99 -5.11 -13.53
C ARG A 102 21.89 -5.00 -14.58
N TYR A 103 21.20 -3.86 -14.65
CA TYR A 103 20.07 -3.59 -15.53
C TYR A 103 20.32 -2.38 -16.45
N PRO A 104 21.23 -2.53 -17.41
CA PRO A 104 21.64 -1.44 -18.32
C PRO A 104 20.51 -0.90 -19.21
N HIS A 105 19.39 -1.53 -19.27
CA HIS A 105 18.22 -1.14 -20.07
C HIS A 105 17.28 -0.19 -19.34
N ILE A 106 17.50 0.13 -18.06
CA ILE A 106 16.74 1.15 -17.33
C ILE A 106 17.27 2.54 -17.77
N ASP A 107 16.37 3.42 -18.18
CA ASP A 107 16.70 4.77 -18.65
C ASP A 107 16.67 5.81 -17.55
N LEU A 108 15.78 5.62 -16.56
CA LEU A 108 15.57 6.57 -15.47
C LEU A 108 15.45 5.85 -14.12
N PHE A 109 16.21 6.33 -13.13
CA PHE A 109 16.00 6.01 -11.71
C PHE A 109 15.50 7.28 -11.03
N MET A 110 14.34 7.22 -10.35
CA MET A 110 13.78 8.37 -9.65
C MET A 110 13.18 7.96 -8.30
N LYS A 111 13.29 8.83 -7.31
CA LYS A 111 12.49 8.74 -6.10
C LYS A 111 11.14 9.40 -6.34
N VAL A 112 10.12 9.04 -5.53
CA VAL A 112 8.79 9.63 -5.65
C VAL A 112 8.84 11.15 -5.46
N GLU A 113 9.69 11.62 -4.54
CA GLU A 113 9.91 13.03 -4.26
C GLU A 113 10.59 13.79 -5.41
N GLN A 114 11.05 13.07 -6.42
CA GLN A 114 11.70 13.58 -7.63
C GLN A 114 10.82 13.38 -8.87
N ALA A 115 9.52 13.16 -8.69
CA ALA A 115 8.61 12.92 -9.81
C ALA A 115 8.54 14.08 -10.82
N ASP A 116 8.85 15.29 -10.37
CA ASP A 116 8.96 16.51 -11.18
C ASP A 116 10.00 16.44 -12.32
N ILE A 117 10.93 15.49 -12.24
CA ILE A 117 11.91 15.27 -13.33
C ILE A 117 11.32 14.45 -14.49
N LEU A 118 10.24 13.71 -14.26
CA LEU A 118 9.65 12.83 -15.28
C LEU A 118 9.19 13.60 -16.53
N PRO A 119 8.49 14.75 -16.44
CA PRO A 119 8.15 15.56 -17.60
C PRO A 119 9.37 15.93 -18.44
N ARG A 120 10.40 16.49 -17.80
CA ARG A 120 11.64 16.89 -18.47
C ARG A 120 12.36 15.69 -19.12
N PHE A 121 12.41 14.56 -18.41
CA PHE A 121 12.99 13.33 -18.97
C PHE A 121 12.26 12.89 -20.23
N LEU A 122 10.93 12.96 -20.23
CA LEU A 122 10.11 12.60 -21.40
C LEU A 122 10.30 13.59 -22.55
N GLU A 123 10.38 14.90 -22.28
CA GLU A 123 10.70 15.92 -23.30
C GLU A 123 12.05 15.65 -23.99
N GLU A 124 13.07 15.27 -23.23
CA GLU A 124 14.43 15.05 -23.74
C GLU A 124 14.61 13.70 -24.47
N ARG A 125 13.79 12.70 -24.12
CA ARG A 125 14.02 11.31 -24.57
C ARG A 125 12.92 10.71 -25.42
N TRP A 126 11.72 11.27 -25.36
CA TRP A 126 10.60 10.78 -26.13
C TRP A 126 10.43 11.57 -27.43
N THR A 127 10.58 10.86 -28.55
CA THR A 127 10.23 11.39 -29.89
C THR A 127 9.21 10.43 -30.49
N PRO A 128 8.00 10.88 -30.86
CA PRO A 128 7.03 10.00 -31.49
C PRO A 128 7.58 9.45 -32.78
N ILE A 129 7.58 8.15 -32.95
CA ILE A 129 7.84 7.53 -34.25
C ILE A 129 6.53 7.59 -35.04
N SER A 130 6.46 8.49 -35.99
CA SER A 130 5.35 8.54 -36.93
C SER A 130 5.35 7.25 -37.77
N GLY A 131 4.43 6.30 -37.46
CA GLY A 131 4.13 5.16 -38.32
C GLY A 131 4.56 3.77 -37.89
N ALA A 132 4.83 3.51 -36.60
CA ALA A 132 5.08 2.15 -36.13
C ALA A 132 3.77 1.40 -35.85
N GLY A 133 3.43 0.45 -36.70
CA GLY A 133 2.35 -0.52 -36.46
C GLY A 133 2.66 -1.41 -35.22
N CYS A 134 1.63 -1.85 -34.55
CA CYS A 134 1.70 -2.85 -33.49
C CYS A 134 2.44 -4.12 -33.97
N LEU A 135 3.49 -4.51 -33.27
CA LEU A 135 4.06 -5.83 -33.41
C LEU A 135 3.42 -6.71 -32.35
N ASP A 136 2.75 -7.77 -32.76
CA ASP A 136 2.28 -8.83 -31.87
C ASP A 136 3.47 -9.50 -31.19
N ILE A 137 3.56 -9.39 -29.89
CA ILE A 137 4.60 -10.05 -29.08
C ILE A 137 3.98 -11.30 -28.48
N GLU A 138 4.36 -12.47 -28.99
CA GLU A 138 4.07 -13.73 -28.32
C GLU A 138 4.83 -13.81 -27.00
N TYR A 139 4.07 -14.04 -25.93
CA TYR A 139 4.57 -14.20 -24.57
C TYR A 139 5.21 -15.58 -24.41
N ALA A 140 6.50 -15.64 -24.20
CA ALA A 140 7.19 -16.88 -23.81
C ALA A 140 7.12 -17.04 -22.28
N PRO A 141 6.77 -18.22 -21.76
CA PRO A 141 6.80 -18.46 -20.32
C PRO A 141 8.22 -18.31 -19.76
N PRO A 142 8.37 -17.94 -18.47
CA PRO A 142 9.69 -17.72 -17.87
C PRO A 142 10.49 -19.04 -17.81
N ASP A 143 11.76 -18.97 -18.23
CA ASP A 143 12.73 -20.05 -17.99
C ASP A 143 12.97 -20.21 -16.49
N GLU A 144 12.80 -21.43 -15.98
CA GLU A 144 12.87 -21.76 -14.54
C GLU A 144 14.29 -21.72 -13.93
N ASP A 145 15.35 -21.49 -14.71
CA ASP A 145 16.73 -21.64 -14.26
C ASP A 145 17.60 -20.38 -14.50
N ILE A 146 17.42 -19.33 -13.69
CA ILE A 146 18.45 -18.31 -13.53
C ILE A 146 18.90 -18.26 -12.07
N PRO A 147 20.12 -18.69 -11.72
CA PRO A 147 20.63 -18.64 -10.35
C PRO A 147 20.75 -17.20 -9.86
N VAL A 148 20.10 -16.90 -8.73
CA VAL A 148 20.26 -15.63 -8.03
C VAL A 148 21.41 -15.76 -7.06
N GLU A 149 22.60 -15.24 -7.41
CA GLU A 149 23.72 -15.18 -6.48
C GLU A 149 23.51 -14.14 -5.37
N PRO A 150 23.93 -14.43 -4.11
CA PRO A 150 23.77 -13.52 -2.99
C PRO A 150 24.69 -12.29 -3.11
N ILE A 151 24.18 -11.12 -2.77
CA ILE A 151 24.94 -9.86 -2.73
C ILE A 151 25.80 -9.84 -1.47
N GLU A 152 27.11 -10.06 -1.62
CA GLU A 152 28.07 -9.92 -0.52
C GLU A 152 28.43 -8.46 -0.21
N ARG A 153 28.67 -8.21 1.06
CA ARG A 153 28.99 -7.03 1.86
C ARG A 153 29.97 -6.03 1.23
N ILE A 154 29.63 -4.72 1.26
CA ILE A 154 30.62 -3.61 1.40
C ILE A 154 29.93 -2.37 2.04
N LEU A 155 30.63 -1.69 2.98
CA LEU A 155 30.22 -0.47 3.71
C LEU A 155 30.59 0.83 2.97
N PRO A 156 29.96 2.00 3.27
CA PRO A 156 29.96 3.17 2.40
C PRO A 156 31.00 4.24 2.75
N THR A 157 31.46 4.97 1.73
CA THR A 157 32.05 6.31 1.82
C THR A 157 31.32 7.27 0.89
N PHE A 158 31.11 8.51 1.35
CA PHE A 158 30.34 9.56 0.66
C PHE A 158 31.18 10.30 -0.38
N ALA A 159 30.60 10.54 -1.56
CA ALA A 159 31.05 11.60 -2.48
C ALA A 159 29.89 12.10 -3.35
N THR A 160 29.80 13.41 -3.48
CA THR A 160 28.82 14.13 -4.30
C THR A 160 29.40 14.38 -5.69
N SER A 161 28.88 13.73 -6.72
CA SER A 161 29.05 14.17 -8.11
C SER A 161 28.01 13.53 -9.03
N THR A 162 27.49 14.33 -9.95
CA THR A 162 26.66 13.88 -11.07
C THR A 162 27.53 13.11 -12.05
N SER A 163 27.20 11.84 -12.28
CA SER A 163 27.86 11.06 -13.32
C SER A 163 26.86 10.64 -14.38
N THR A 164 27.14 10.99 -15.62
CA THR A 164 26.43 10.46 -16.79
C THR A 164 27.23 9.27 -17.31
N ILE A 165 26.67 8.07 -17.22
CA ILE A 165 27.30 6.86 -17.77
C ILE A 165 26.54 6.48 -19.06
N GLY A 166 27.08 6.83 -20.21
CA GLY A 166 26.48 6.61 -21.51
C GLY A 166 25.23 7.49 -21.75
N LYS A 167 24.21 6.95 -22.47
CA LYS A 167 22.93 7.64 -22.73
C LYS A 167 21.93 7.64 -21.55
N ARG A 168 22.40 7.41 -20.30
CA ARG A 168 21.55 7.24 -19.12
C ARG A 168 21.60 8.48 -18.23
N THR A 169 20.43 8.90 -17.79
CA THR A 169 20.31 9.94 -16.78
C THR A 169 20.22 9.27 -15.40
N VAL A 170 21.32 9.29 -14.65
CA VAL A 170 21.34 8.92 -13.22
C VAL A 170 21.26 10.21 -12.45
N LEU A 171 20.17 10.43 -11.72
CA LEU A 171 19.98 11.63 -10.94
C LEU A 171 20.68 11.52 -9.61
N PRO A 172 21.33 12.62 -9.13
CA PRO A 172 21.93 12.64 -7.80
C PRO A 172 20.87 12.41 -6.74
N MET A 173 21.27 11.77 -5.63
CA MET A 173 20.42 11.63 -4.45
C MET A 173 19.85 12.99 -4.07
N ALA A 174 18.53 13.07 -3.91
CA ALA A 174 17.92 14.26 -3.34
C ALA A 174 18.59 14.57 -2.01
N ILE A 175 19.16 15.75 -1.92
CA ILE A 175 19.59 16.34 -0.65
C ILE A 175 18.32 16.36 0.19
N THR A 176 18.34 15.70 1.35
CA THR A 176 17.23 15.81 2.31
C THR A 176 17.01 17.28 2.58
N PRO A 177 15.84 17.86 2.31
CA PRO A 177 15.58 19.26 2.60
C PRO A 177 15.89 19.55 4.06
N LYS A 178 16.49 20.69 4.34
CA LYS A 178 16.71 21.14 5.72
C LYS A 178 15.33 21.36 6.38
N PRO A 179 15.22 21.23 7.72
CA PRO A 179 14.00 21.60 8.42
C PRO A 179 13.55 23.00 7.99
N GLY A 180 12.33 23.13 7.44
CA GLY A 180 11.77 24.39 6.93
C GLY A 180 11.89 24.61 5.41
N GLU A 181 12.66 23.81 4.66
CA GLU A 181 12.60 23.86 3.19
C GLU A 181 11.34 23.12 2.70
N ARG A 182 10.54 23.80 1.88
CA ARG A 182 9.39 23.17 1.20
C ARG A 182 9.89 22.02 0.35
N MET A 183 9.24 20.88 0.49
CA MET A 183 9.42 19.77 -0.47
C MET A 183 9.14 20.33 -1.87
N ALA A 184 9.98 19.97 -2.85
CA ALA A 184 9.61 20.11 -4.25
C ALA A 184 8.18 19.60 -4.40
N HIS A 185 7.31 20.41 -4.98
CA HIS A 185 5.85 20.21 -4.96
C HIS A 185 5.48 18.74 -5.13
N TYR A 186 4.91 18.18 -4.09
CA TYR A 186 4.03 17.03 -4.26
C TYR A 186 2.96 17.51 -5.25
N PRO A 187 2.74 16.83 -6.37
CA PRO A 187 1.69 17.24 -7.30
C PRO A 187 0.37 17.30 -6.52
N THR A 188 -0.11 18.51 -6.27
CA THR A 188 -1.34 18.76 -5.49
C THR A 188 -2.59 18.54 -6.32
N LYS A 189 -2.45 18.47 -7.64
CA LYS A 189 -3.52 18.14 -8.56
C LYS A 189 -3.33 16.72 -9.05
N ILE A 190 -3.99 15.78 -8.40
CA ILE A 190 -4.05 14.39 -8.85
C ILE A 190 -5.36 14.23 -9.62
N GLU A 191 -5.26 13.97 -10.91
CA GLU A 191 -6.39 13.50 -11.71
C GLU A 191 -6.22 12.00 -11.99
N PRO A 192 -6.76 11.06 -11.16
CA PRO A 192 -6.79 9.67 -11.54
C PRO A 192 -7.71 9.52 -12.76
N ALA A 193 -7.22 8.89 -13.81
CA ALA A 193 -7.95 8.67 -15.06
C ALA A 193 -9.20 7.79 -14.85
N LYS A 194 -9.26 7.01 -13.78
CA LYS A 194 -10.38 6.13 -13.47
C LYS A 194 -10.91 6.43 -12.07
N ALA A 195 -12.21 6.73 -11.98
CA ALA A 195 -12.88 6.88 -10.70
C ALA A 195 -12.76 5.57 -9.90
N SER A 196 -12.07 5.63 -8.75
CA SER A 196 -12.02 4.54 -7.78
C SER A 196 -12.84 4.95 -6.56
N PRO A 197 -13.73 4.11 -6.06
CA PRO A 197 -14.49 4.43 -4.86
C PRO A 197 -13.64 4.56 -3.60
N THR A 198 -12.41 4.06 -3.64
CA THR A 198 -11.44 4.15 -2.54
C THR A 198 -10.14 4.80 -3.01
N ALA A 199 -9.55 5.66 -2.17
CA ALA A 199 -8.31 6.36 -2.50
C ALA A 199 -7.31 6.29 -1.33
N TRP A 200 -6.03 6.34 -1.67
CA TRP A 200 -4.92 6.39 -0.71
C TRP A 200 -4.49 7.85 -0.52
N LEU A 201 -4.41 8.31 0.72
CA LEU A 201 -3.97 9.65 1.08
C LEU A 201 -2.73 9.57 2.00
N PRO A 202 -1.51 9.62 1.47
CA PRO A 202 -0.31 9.72 2.29
C PRO A 202 -0.28 11.03 3.07
N VAL A 203 -0.37 10.94 4.41
CA VAL A 203 -0.42 12.12 5.29
C VAL A 203 0.91 12.42 5.95
N ILE A 204 1.73 11.38 6.15
CA ILE A 204 3.08 11.48 6.72
C ILE A 204 4.03 10.54 5.98
N LEU A 205 5.20 11.03 5.61
CA LEU A 205 6.24 10.30 4.89
C LEU A 205 7.41 10.00 5.82
N GLY A 206 8.09 8.86 5.56
CA GLY A 206 9.25 8.47 6.36
C GLY A 206 8.89 7.90 7.73
N CYS A 207 9.92 7.61 8.56
CA CYS A 207 9.74 7.07 9.90
C CYS A 207 10.94 7.38 10.78
N ASN A 208 10.71 7.88 12.01
CA ASN A 208 11.74 8.17 13.00
C ASN A 208 12.02 6.98 13.94
N LYS A 209 11.30 5.85 13.78
CA LYS A 209 11.55 4.66 14.59
C LYS A 209 12.84 3.97 14.16
N VAL A 210 13.52 3.39 15.13
CA VAL A 210 14.83 2.74 14.95
C VAL A 210 14.71 1.22 15.08
N CYS A 211 13.60 0.63 14.65
CA CYS A 211 13.39 -0.81 14.67
C CYS A 211 14.54 -1.52 13.95
N THR A 212 15.17 -2.51 14.60
CA THR A 212 16.44 -3.10 14.17
C THR A 212 16.37 -3.83 12.82
N TYR A 213 15.19 -4.33 12.45
CA TYR A 213 14.91 -5.04 11.19
C TYR A 213 14.47 -4.13 10.04
N CYS A 214 14.12 -2.85 10.34
CA CYS A 214 13.38 -2.03 9.39
C CYS A 214 14.28 -1.18 8.50
N ILE A 215 14.07 -1.29 7.18
CA ILE A 215 14.82 -0.53 6.17
C ILE A 215 14.18 0.83 5.84
N VAL A 216 12.94 1.07 6.30
CA VAL A 216 12.14 2.25 5.92
C VAL A 216 12.84 3.58 6.21
N PRO A 217 13.41 3.85 7.40
CA PRO A 217 14.09 5.12 7.66
C PRO A 217 15.22 5.42 6.66
N TYR A 218 15.89 4.37 6.18
CA TYR A 218 17.00 4.50 5.22
C TYR A 218 16.53 4.67 3.77
N ARG A 219 15.27 4.33 3.47
CA ARG A 219 14.69 4.42 2.13
C ARG A 219 13.77 5.62 1.95
N ARG A 220 12.94 5.93 2.95
CA ARG A 220 11.93 7.01 2.92
C ARG A 220 12.30 8.21 3.80
N GLY A 221 13.43 8.15 4.51
CA GLY A 221 13.92 9.25 5.35
C GLY A 221 13.15 9.42 6.67
N ARG A 222 13.30 10.60 7.27
CA ARG A 222 12.62 10.99 8.51
C ARG A 222 11.15 11.28 8.30
N GLU A 223 10.38 11.21 9.39
CA GLU A 223 8.97 11.62 9.41
C GLU A 223 8.82 13.07 8.93
N ARG A 224 7.90 13.27 8.01
CA ARG A 224 7.49 14.57 7.48
C ARG A 224 6.00 14.54 7.22
N SER A 225 5.27 15.32 8.00
CA SER A 225 3.82 15.49 7.85
C SER A 225 3.51 16.49 6.75
N ARG A 226 2.41 16.28 6.06
CA ARG A 226 1.87 17.22 5.07
C ARG A 226 0.90 18.19 5.75
N PRO A 227 0.84 19.46 5.35
CA PRO A 227 -0.11 20.43 5.91
C PRO A 227 -1.57 19.98 5.78
N VAL A 228 -2.40 20.32 6.76
CA VAL A 228 -3.84 19.95 6.79
C VAL A 228 -4.56 20.47 5.54
N GLU A 229 -4.32 21.73 5.15
CA GLU A 229 -4.98 22.38 4.02
C GLU A 229 -4.63 21.68 2.68
N GLU A 230 -3.41 21.20 2.55
CA GLU A 230 -2.98 20.46 1.37
C GLU A 230 -3.70 19.11 1.29
N LEU A 231 -3.83 18.41 2.43
CA LEU A 231 -4.52 17.12 2.51
C LEU A 231 -6.02 17.24 2.29
N VAL A 232 -6.66 18.28 2.82
CA VAL A 232 -8.08 18.57 2.58
C VAL A 232 -8.33 18.88 1.10
N THR A 233 -7.46 19.67 0.48
CA THR A 233 -7.55 19.99 -0.95
C THR A 233 -7.43 18.73 -1.82
N GLU A 234 -6.44 17.87 -1.51
CA GLU A 234 -6.25 16.60 -2.24
C GLU A 234 -7.43 15.66 -2.04
N ALA A 235 -7.90 15.49 -0.80
CA ALA A 235 -9.06 14.64 -0.50
C ALA A 235 -10.34 15.14 -1.20
N SER A 236 -10.59 16.44 -1.20
CA SER A 236 -11.72 17.04 -1.91
C SER A 236 -11.64 16.77 -3.42
N SER A 237 -10.45 16.85 -3.99
CA SER A 237 -10.23 16.51 -5.40
C SER A 237 -10.51 15.02 -5.68
N LEU A 238 -10.07 14.11 -4.80
CA LEU A 238 -10.34 12.67 -4.92
C LEU A 238 -11.85 12.38 -4.84
N VAL A 239 -12.57 13.05 -3.93
CA VAL A 239 -14.02 12.90 -3.77
C VAL A 239 -14.77 13.44 -4.98
N ALA A 240 -14.39 14.60 -5.51
CA ALA A 240 -14.98 15.17 -6.73
C ALA A 240 -14.88 14.23 -7.95
N ARG A 241 -13.94 13.30 -7.93
CA ARG A 241 -13.74 12.27 -8.96
C ARG A 241 -14.41 10.93 -8.65
N GLY A 242 -15.12 10.83 -7.55
CA GLY A 242 -15.92 9.65 -7.20
C GLY A 242 -15.39 8.82 -6.06
N ALA A 243 -14.30 9.19 -5.40
CA ALA A 243 -13.87 8.52 -4.18
C ALA A 243 -14.90 8.72 -3.06
N LYS A 244 -15.30 7.65 -2.41
CA LYS A 244 -16.20 7.62 -1.26
C LYS A 244 -15.47 7.34 0.04
N GLU A 245 -14.31 6.73 -0.06
CA GLU A 245 -13.45 6.38 1.07
C GLU A 245 -12.02 6.88 0.82
N VAL A 246 -11.41 7.50 1.84
CA VAL A 246 -9.97 7.78 1.85
C VAL A 246 -9.31 6.99 2.96
N THR A 247 -8.16 6.37 2.66
CA THR A 247 -7.32 5.71 3.66
C THR A 247 -6.05 6.52 3.88
N LEU A 248 -5.88 7.02 5.11
CA LEU A 248 -4.71 7.79 5.52
C LEU A 248 -3.50 6.87 5.66
N LEU A 249 -2.43 7.19 4.97
CA LEU A 249 -1.22 6.38 4.96
C LEU A 249 -0.04 7.08 5.64
N GLY A 250 0.70 6.30 6.40
CA GLY A 250 1.97 6.64 7.01
C GLY A 250 2.75 5.39 7.36
N GLN A 251 3.98 5.53 7.85
CA GLN A 251 4.73 4.42 8.45
C GLN A 251 4.51 4.37 9.98
N THR A 252 4.00 5.48 10.52
CA THR A 252 3.55 5.69 11.90
C THR A 252 2.53 6.82 11.80
N VAL A 253 1.30 6.50 11.46
CA VAL A 253 0.30 7.50 11.07
C VAL A 253 -0.07 8.45 12.21
N GLU A 254 -0.04 7.99 13.46
CA GLU A 254 -0.31 8.81 14.66
C GLU A 254 0.82 9.80 14.99
N ALA A 255 1.98 9.68 14.34
CA ALA A 255 3.02 10.71 14.45
C ALA A 255 2.72 11.92 13.57
N TYR A 256 1.60 11.89 12.82
CA TYR A 256 1.17 13.02 12.00
C TYR A 256 1.07 14.30 12.82
N GLY A 257 1.61 15.37 12.26
CA GLY A 257 1.58 16.72 12.79
C GLY A 257 2.60 17.04 13.87
N LEU A 258 3.33 16.05 14.43
CA LEU A 258 4.35 16.31 15.47
C LEU A 258 5.46 17.27 15.00
N ASP A 259 5.72 17.33 13.70
CA ASP A 259 6.71 18.17 13.04
C ASP A 259 6.12 19.44 12.41
N LEU A 260 4.79 19.65 12.47
CA LEU A 260 4.11 20.85 12.01
C LEU A 260 4.06 21.93 13.11
N PRO A 261 3.97 23.23 12.74
CA PRO A 261 4.01 24.35 13.70
C PRO A 261 2.98 24.23 14.81
N ASP A 262 1.71 23.98 14.47
CA ASP A 262 0.59 23.93 15.43
C ASP A 262 0.36 22.52 16.00
N LYS A 263 1.18 21.55 15.60
CA LYS A 263 1.09 20.15 15.98
C LYS A 263 -0.32 19.57 15.92
N PRO A 264 -1.04 19.76 14.81
CA PRO A 264 -2.34 19.11 14.62
C PRO A 264 -2.13 17.61 14.65
N ASP A 265 -2.86 16.90 15.52
CA ASP A 265 -2.77 15.45 15.54
C ASP A 265 -3.67 14.79 14.47
N LEU A 266 -3.60 13.47 14.38
CA LEU A 266 -4.37 12.70 13.39
C LEU A 266 -5.89 12.91 13.53
N ALA A 267 -6.41 13.07 14.76
CA ALA A 267 -7.84 13.30 14.99
C ALA A 267 -8.29 14.69 14.49
N VAL A 268 -7.42 15.70 14.59
CA VAL A 268 -7.67 17.04 14.01
C VAL A 268 -7.74 16.96 12.49
N LEU A 269 -6.80 16.25 11.85
CA LEU A 269 -6.85 16.03 10.40
C LEU A 269 -8.15 15.33 9.99
N MET A 270 -8.52 14.23 10.68
CA MET A 270 -9.73 13.48 10.39
C MET A 270 -11.01 14.32 10.57
N SER A 271 -11.02 15.24 11.54
CA SER A 271 -12.13 16.18 11.71
C SER A 271 -12.31 17.06 10.48
N HIS A 272 -11.26 17.68 9.98
CA HIS A 272 -11.32 18.49 8.75
C HIS A 272 -11.72 17.66 7.51
N LEU A 273 -11.19 16.44 7.38
CA LEU A 273 -11.60 15.55 6.28
C LEU A 273 -13.07 15.14 6.39
N SER A 274 -13.60 14.99 7.60
CA SER A 274 -15.02 14.63 7.82
C SER A 274 -15.99 15.71 7.34
N GLU A 275 -15.55 16.96 7.18
CA GLU A 275 -16.35 18.07 6.67
C GLU A 275 -16.50 18.04 5.13
N ILE A 276 -15.71 17.19 4.42
CA ILE A 276 -15.79 17.11 2.96
C ILE A 276 -17.11 16.44 2.54
N ASP A 277 -17.93 17.16 1.77
CA ASP A 277 -19.16 16.65 1.20
C ASP A 277 -18.87 15.52 0.19
N GLY A 278 -19.63 14.42 0.28
CA GLY A 278 -19.47 13.24 -0.59
C GLY A 278 -18.40 12.26 -0.16
N LEU A 279 -17.54 12.59 0.82
CA LEU A 279 -16.70 11.62 1.52
C LEU A 279 -17.55 10.87 2.54
N GLU A 280 -17.60 9.56 2.45
CA GLU A 280 -18.42 8.70 3.31
C GLU A 280 -17.59 8.01 4.40
N ARG A 281 -16.32 7.66 4.11
CA ARG A 281 -15.48 6.87 5.00
C ARG A 281 -14.06 7.37 5.05
N ILE A 282 -13.48 7.33 6.25
CA ILE A 282 -12.06 7.61 6.52
C ILE A 282 -11.47 6.39 7.20
N ARG A 283 -10.37 5.86 6.66
CA ARG A 283 -9.56 4.82 7.29
C ARG A 283 -8.14 5.30 7.51
N PHE A 284 -7.40 4.61 8.34
CA PHE A 284 -5.98 4.83 8.55
C PHE A 284 -5.27 3.50 8.80
N MET A 285 -3.97 3.46 8.54
CA MET A 285 -3.18 2.24 8.66
C MET A 285 -1.80 2.52 9.27
N THR A 286 -1.22 1.49 9.88
CA THR A 286 0.15 1.48 10.41
C THR A 286 0.33 2.36 11.62
N SER A 287 -0.37 1.98 12.68
CA SER A 287 -0.33 2.63 13.98
C SER A 287 0.88 2.18 14.84
N TYR A 288 1.28 3.04 15.77
CA TYR A 288 2.30 2.73 16.76
C TYR A 288 1.75 2.92 18.17
N PRO A 289 1.74 1.90 19.04
CA PRO A 289 0.97 1.89 20.29
C PRO A 289 1.21 3.10 21.20
N ARG A 290 2.47 3.57 21.31
CA ARG A 290 2.82 4.69 22.21
C ARG A 290 2.37 6.07 21.75
N HIS A 291 2.03 6.24 20.47
CA HIS A 291 1.56 7.54 19.94
C HIS A 291 0.04 7.68 20.00
N MET A 292 -0.68 6.59 20.15
CA MET A 292 -2.13 6.58 20.21
C MET A 292 -2.58 6.82 21.68
N ASN A 293 -2.87 8.06 22.05
CA ASN A 293 -3.36 8.41 23.37
C ASN A 293 -4.89 8.36 23.45
N ASP A 294 -5.45 8.32 24.67
CA ASP A 294 -6.89 8.16 24.92
C ASP A 294 -7.70 9.29 24.27
N SER A 295 -7.28 10.55 24.43
CA SER A 295 -7.98 11.70 23.83
C SER A 295 -8.02 11.62 22.29
N MET A 296 -6.97 11.13 21.64
CA MET A 296 -6.97 10.91 20.20
C MET A 296 -7.98 9.81 19.82
N ILE A 297 -8.01 8.69 20.56
CA ILE A 297 -8.94 7.58 20.32
C ILE A 297 -10.39 8.06 20.45
N GLU A 298 -10.71 8.77 21.54
CA GLU A 298 -12.06 9.30 21.79
C GLU A 298 -12.52 10.25 20.68
N ARG A 299 -11.65 11.17 20.25
CA ARG A 299 -11.97 12.09 19.16
C ARG A 299 -12.15 11.39 17.83
N MET A 300 -11.32 10.38 17.51
CA MET A 300 -11.49 9.60 16.29
C MET A 300 -12.78 8.78 16.32
N ALA A 301 -13.08 8.12 17.44
CA ALA A 301 -14.29 7.31 17.63
C ALA A 301 -15.58 8.15 17.55
N ALA A 302 -15.53 9.45 17.89
CA ALA A 302 -16.67 10.36 17.79
C ALA A 302 -16.98 10.81 16.35
N LEU A 303 -16.08 10.60 15.40
CA LEU A 303 -16.27 11.01 13.99
C LEU A 303 -16.99 9.90 13.21
N SER A 304 -18.24 10.17 12.80
CA SER A 304 -19.09 9.18 12.13
C SER A 304 -18.53 8.63 10.82
N LYS A 305 -17.69 9.38 10.11
CA LYS A 305 -17.04 8.93 8.87
C LYS A 305 -15.80 8.08 9.13
N VAL A 306 -15.22 8.09 10.33
CA VAL A 306 -14.06 7.26 10.66
C VAL A 306 -14.49 5.82 10.90
N CYS A 307 -13.89 4.90 10.18
CA CYS A 307 -14.23 3.47 10.22
C CYS A 307 -13.64 2.77 11.45
N GLU A 308 -14.37 1.83 12.02
CA GLU A 308 -14.01 1.07 13.23
C GLU A 308 -12.97 -0.01 12.91
N HIS A 309 -11.78 0.41 12.48
CA HIS A 309 -10.66 -0.51 12.21
C HIS A 309 -9.33 0.17 12.53
N VAL A 310 -8.50 -0.51 13.32
CA VAL A 310 -7.15 -0.04 13.67
C VAL A 310 -6.12 -1.14 13.38
N ASN A 311 -5.13 -0.82 12.55
CA ASN A 311 -3.94 -1.66 12.37
C ASN A 311 -2.86 -1.20 13.35
N ILE A 312 -2.52 -2.05 14.33
CA ILE A 312 -1.57 -1.74 15.42
C ILE A 312 -0.49 -2.85 15.53
N PRO A 313 0.59 -2.75 14.74
CA PRO A 313 1.62 -3.78 14.65
C PRO A 313 2.37 -4.02 15.96
N VAL A 314 2.25 -5.21 16.55
CA VAL A 314 3.04 -5.61 17.73
C VAL A 314 4.42 -6.14 17.34
N GLN A 315 4.51 -6.93 16.31
CA GLN A 315 5.67 -7.60 15.69
C GLN A 315 6.09 -8.90 16.35
N ALA A 316 6.04 -9.03 17.68
CA ALA A 316 6.32 -10.24 18.46
C ALA A 316 5.55 -10.24 19.78
N GLY A 317 5.28 -11.42 20.33
CA GLY A 317 4.57 -11.61 21.61
C GLY A 317 5.48 -11.83 22.82
N ASP A 318 6.72 -11.37 22.77
CA ASP A 318 7.70 -11.52 23.82
C ASP A 318 8.49 -10.23 24.07
N ASP A 319 8.69 -9.83 25.34
CA ASP A 319 9.36 -8.57 25.69
C ASP A 319 10.87 -8.56 25.36
N ALA A 320 11.56 -9.70 25.47
CA ALA A 320 12.96 -9.78 25.08
C ALA A 320 13.09 -9.62 23.57
N MET A 321 12.16 -10.19 22.82
CA MET A 321 12.07 -10.04 21.37
C MET A 321 11.71 -8.60 20.97
N LEU A 322 10.72 -7.96 21.61
CA LEU A 322 10.39 -6.54 21.40
C LEU A 322 11.58 -5.61 21.69
N LYS A 323 12.34 -5.89 22.75
CA LYS A 323 13.57 -5.17 23.09
C LYS A 323 14.64 -5.36 22.03
N ARG A 324 14.85 -6.59 21.53
CA ARG A 324 15.81 -6.92 20.45
C ARG A 324 15.41 -6.23 19.15
N MET A 325 14.12 -6.17 18.84
CA MET A 325 13.55 -5.45 17.72
C MET A 325 13.54 -3.92 17.88
N LYS A 326 13.86 -3.39 19.08
CA LYS A 326 13.76 -1.96 19.45
C LYS A 326 12.37 -1.38 19.23
N ARG A 327 11.34 -2.08 19.69
CA ARG A 327 9.96 -1.57 19.60
C ARG A 327 9.65 -0.45 20.59
N GLY A 328 10.40 -0.37 21.70
CA GLY A 328 10.33 0.73 22.66
C GLY A 328 9.10 0.71 23.58
N TYR A 329 8.37 -0.39 23.65
CA TYR A 329 7.27 -0.66 24.57
C TYR A 329 7.33 -2.11 25.04
N THR A 330 6.63 -2.41 26.16
CA THR A 330 6.43 -3.76 26.70
C THR A 330 5.08 -4.32 26.24
N LEU A 331 4.90 -5.64 26.43
CA LEU A 331 3.61 -6.28 26.16
C LEU A 331 2.50 -5.77 27.09
N ASP A 332 2.82 -5.42 28.32
CA ASP A 332 1.83 -4.85 29.23
C ASP A 332 1.35 -3.47 28.76
N GLU A 333 2.26 -2.60 28.31
CA GLU A 333 1.89 -1.33 27.67
C GLU A 333 1.05 -1.55 26.39
N TYR A 334 1.35 -2.60 25.63
CA TYR A 334 0.60 -2.95 24.45
C TYR A 334 -0.81 -3.46 24.79
N ARG A 335 -0.93 -4.37 25.75
CA ARG A 335 -2.22 -4.89 26.26
C ARG A 335 -3.11 -3.77 26.79
N ASP A 336 -2.54 -2.88 27.61
CA ASP A 336 -3.27 -1.70 28.12
C ASP A 336 -3.82 -0.87 26.96
N ARG A 337 -3.02 -0.63 25.93
CA ARG A 337 -3.46 0.14 24.76
C ARG A 337 -4.61 -0.54 24.01
N ILE A 338 -4.56 -1.85 23.82
CA ILE A 338 -5.65 -2.64 23.20
C ILE A 338 -6.92 -2.58 24.05
N GLN A 339 -6.81 -2.72 25.37
CA GLN A 339 -7.96 -2.64 26.28
C GLN A 339 -8.62 -1.25 26.21
N ARG A 340 -7.82 -0.18 26.21
CA ARG A 340 -8.31 1.20 26.09
C ARG A 340 -8.97 1.45 24.74
N LEU A 341 -8.38 0.95 23.65
CA LEU A 341 -8.99 1.01 22.32
C LEU A 341 -10.38 0.37 22.32
N ARG A 342 -10.53 -0.82 22.85
CA ARG A 342 -11.83 -1.51 22.91
C ARG A 342 -12.84 -0.83 23.83
N ALA A 343 -12.37 -0.22 24.93
CA ALA A 343 -13.22 0.51 25.86
C ALA A 343 -13.73 1.84 25.29
N LEU A 344 -12.83 2.60 24.64
CA LEU A 344 -13.14 3.93 24.10
C LEU A 344 -13.78 3.89 22.72
N TRP A 345 -13.57 2.80 21.98
CA TRP A 345 -14.13 2.60 20.63
C TRP A 345 -14.81 1.22 20.51
N PRO A 346 -16.02 1.07 21.04
CA PRO A 346 -16.77 -0.19 20.98
C PRO A 346 -16.96 -0.67 19.55
N GLY A 347 -16.75 -1.99 19.33
CA GLY A 347 -16.88 -2.60 18.00
C GLY A 347 -15.66 -2.40 17.07
N VAL A 348 -14.60 -1.78 17.56
CA VAL A 348 -13.36 -1.63 16.78
C VAL A 348 -12.77 -2.99 16.41
N SER A 349 -12.52 -3.22 15.12
CA SER A 349 -11.74 -4.36 14.65
C SER A 349 -10.25 -4.04 14.68
N LEU A 350 -9.45 -5.03 15.02
CA LEU A 350 -8.02 -4.88 15.20
C LEU A 350 -7.24 -5.75 14.23
N SER A 351 -6.24 -5.16 13.60
CA SER A 351 -5.25 -5.93 12.86
C SER A 351 -3.84 -5.66 13.37
N THR A 352 -2.95 -6.63 13.18
CA THR A 352 -1.55 -6.52 13.61
C THR A 352 -0.61 -7.11 12.57
N ASP A 353 0.69 -6.82 12.73
CA ASP A 353 1.77 -7.43 11.94
C ASP A 353 2.67 -8.23 12.88
N ILE A 354 3.09 -9.42 12.45
CA ILE A 354 3.98 -10.34 13.16
C ILE A 354 5.15 -10.70 12.27
N ILE A 355 6.35 -10.72 12.84
CA ILE A 355 7.57 -11.24 12.22
C ILE A 355 8.00 -12.47 12.99
N VAL A 356 7.99 -13.63 12.34
CA VAL A 356 8.46 -14.90 12.91
C VAL A 356 9.87 -15.24 12.46
N GLY A 357 10.62 -15.96 13.29
CA GLY A 357 11.98 -16.38 12.99
C GLY A 357 12.96 -15.21 12.90
N PHE A 358 12.77 -14.19 13.72
CA PHE A 358 13.74 -13.11 13.88
C PHE A 358 15.02 -13.64 14.53
N CYS A 359 16.18 -12.98 14.31
CA CYS A 359 17.48 -13.41 14.82
C CYS A 359 17.42 -13.72 16.31
N GLY A 360 17.74 -14.98 16.68
CA GLY A 360 17.75 -15.49 18.05
C GLY A 360 16.39 -15.76 18.66
N GLU A 361 15.30 -15.82 17.88
CA GLU A 361 13.98 -16.16 18.39
C GLU A 361 13.92 -17.64 18.80
N SER A 362 13.80 -17.90 20.09
CA SER A 362 13.63 -19.24 20.65
C SER A 362 12.22 -19.79 20.37
N GLU A 363 12.00 -21.08 20.64
CA GLU A 363 10.67 -21.68 20.58
C GLU A 363 9.74 -21.13 21.66
N GLU A 364 10.25 -20.85 22.85
CA GLU A 364 9.49 -20.24 23.96
C GLU A 364 9.02 -18.82 23.59
N GLU A 365 9.90 -17.97 23.05
CA GLU A 365 9.55 -16.61 22.60
C GLU A 365 8.52 -16.65 21.44
N PHE A 366 8.60 -17.66 20.56
CA PHE A 366 7.59 -17.88 19.54
C PHE A 366 6.24 -18.34 20.12
N GLN A 367 6.25 -19.25 21.13
CA GLN A 367 5.03 -19.67 21.81
C GLN A 367 4.33 -18.48 22.48
N HIS A 368 5.07 -17.57 23.14
CA HIS A 368 4.51 -16.34 23.70
C HIS A 368 3.82 -15.48 22.63
N THR A 369 4.31 -15.53 21.38
CA THR A 369 3.62 -14.85 20.26
C THR A 369 2.27 -15.51 19.94
N LEU A 370 2.19 -16.84 19.93
CA LEU A 370 0.90 -17.54 19.73
C LEU A 370 -0.07 -17.25 20.87
N ASP A 371 0.41 -17.31 22.12
CA ASP A 371 -0.39 -17.04 23.31
C ASP A 371 -0.98 -15.60 23.30
N LEU A 372 -0.18 -14.60 22.86
CA LEU A 372 -0.65 -13.23 22.70
C LEU A 372 -1.75 -13.13 21.64
N LEU A 373 -1.63 -13.86 20.51
CA LEU A 373 -2.64 -13.87 19.46
C LEU A 373 -3.95 -14.51 19.93
N GLU A 374 -3.88 -15.60 20.72
CA GLU A 374 -5.04 -16.23 21.35
C GLU A 374 -5.71 -15.32 22.38
N GLU A 375 -4.92 -14.59 23.18
CA GLU A 375 -5.39 -13.65 24.19
C GLU A 375 -6.12 -12.45 23.55
N ILE A 376 -5.47 -11.77 22.60
CA ILE A 376 -5.99 -10.52 22.02
C ILE A 376 -7.07 -10.79 20.98
N ARG A 377 -6.95 -11.86 20.20
CA ARG A 377 -7.90 -12.23 19.13
C ARG A 377 -8.07 -11.10 18.10
N PHE A 378 -7.06 -10.93 17.27
CA PHE A 378 -7.11 -9.95 16.18
C PHE A 378 -8.02 -10.41 15.05
N ASP A 379 -8.70 -9.47 14.39
CA ASP A 379 -9.48 -9.74 13.18
C ASP A 379 -8.59 -10.17 12.01
N VAL A 380 -7.39 -9.59 11.89
CA VAL A 380 -6.40 -9.91 10.87
C VAL A 380 -4.98 -9.87 11.45
N VAL A 381 -4.19 -10.88 11.16
CA VAL A 381 -2.75 -10.90 11.42
C VAL A 381 -1.99 -10.97 10.09
N HIS A 382 -1.14 -9.99 9.84
CA HIS A 382 -0.22 -10.00 8.72
C HIS A 382 1.10 -10.60 9.16
N VAL A 383 1.28 -11.90 8.99
CA VAL A 383 2.50 -12.60 9.37
C VAL A 383 3.53 -12.61 8.23
N ALA A 384 4.81 -12.46 8.59
CA ALA A 384 5.92 -12.57 7.67
C ALA A 384 7.09 -13.31 8.32
N ALA A 385 7.73 -14.21 7.59
CA ALA A 385 9.02 -14.78 8.00
C ALA A 385 10.10 -13.71 7.89
N TYR A 386 10.94 -13.58 8.92
CA TYR A 386 12.06 -12.67 8.88
C TYR A 386 12.99 -12.95 7.71
N SER A 387 13.40 -11.89 7.04
CA SER A 387 14.42 -11.94 6.01
C SER A 387 15.38 -10.77 6.16
N VAL A 388 16.67 -11.05 6.08
CA VAL A 388 17.73 -10.06 6.24
C VAL A 388 17.57 -8.92 5.23
N ARG A 389 17.65 -7.67 5.72
CA ARG A 389 17.61 -6.46 4.88
C ARG A 389 18.95 -5.74 4.96
N PRO A 390 19.74 -5.73 3.89
CA PRO A 390 21.03 -5.05 3.87
C PRO A 390 20.91 -3.58 4.28
N GLY A 391 21.76 -3.15 5.21
CA GLY A 391 21.77 -1.79 5.74
C GLY A 391 21.00 -1.61 7.07
N THR A 392 20.21 -2.58 7.51
CA THR A 392 19.58 -2.55 8.85
C THR A 392 20.55 -3.00 9.95
N VAL A 393 20.19 -2.72 11.20
CA VAL A 393 20.98 -3.17 12.35
C VAL A 393 21.00 -4.70 12.44
N ALA A 394 19.82 -5.32 12.28
CA ALA A 394 19.65 -6.77 12.34
C ALA A 394 20.39 -7.51 11.20
N ALA A 395 20.69 -6.86 10.08
CA ALA A 395 21.50 -7.46 9.02
C ALA A 395 22.95 -7.75 9.43
N ARG A 396 23.40 -7.24 10.60
CA ARG A 396 24.73 -7.51 11.17
C ARG A 396 24.72 -8.70 12.13
N TRP A 397 23.56 -9.22 12.44
CA TRP A 397 23.37 -10.34 13.35
C TRP A 397 23.30 -11.64 12.52
N GLU A 398 23.60 -12.73 13.18
CA GLU A 398 23.40 -14.04 12.59
C GLU A 398 21.91 -14.32 12.41
N ASP A 399 21.51 -14.76 11.23
CA ASP A 399 20.16 -15.23 10.94
C ASP A 399 20.09 -16.73 11.26
N ASP A 400 20.06 -17.02 12.57
CA ASP A 400 20.25 -18.33 13.19
C ASP A 400 19.00 -19.22 13.17
N VAL A 401 17.82 -18.68 12.81
CA VAL A 401 16.60 -19.48 12.69
C VAL A 401 16.51 -20.08 11.28
N PRO A 402 16.54 -21.42 11.13
CA PRO A 402 16.50 -22.04 9.80
C PRO A 402 15.23 -21.69 9.00
N LEU A 403 15.34 -21.65 7.68
CA LEU A 403 14.20 -21.32 6.81
C LEU A 403 13.00 -22.28 6.98
N ALA A 404 13.28 -23.57 7.20
CA ALA A 404 12.22 -24.55 7.48
C ALA A 404 11.44 -24.20 8.75
N GLU A 405 12.16 -23.78 9.80
CA GLU A 405 11.57 -23.37 11.07
C GLU A 405 10.77 -22.07 10.92
N LYS A 406 11.28 -21.07 10.21
CA LYS A 406 10.53 -19.85 9.87
C LYS A 406 9.22 -20.15 9.15
N LYS A 407 9.24 -21.11 8.22
CA LYS A 407 8.02 -21.54 7.51
C LYS A 407 7.05 -22.26 8.45
N ARG A 408 7.54 -23.14 9.32
CA ARG A 408 6.70 -23.81 10.34
C ARG A 408 6.00 -22.78 11.23
N ARG A 409 6.74 -21.81 11.77
CA ARG A 409 6.19 -20.74 12.61
C ARG A 409 5.19 -19.89 11.86
N LEU A 410 5.47 -19.55 10.61
CA LEU A 410 4.55 -18.80 9.76
C LEU A 410 3.22 -19.54 9.59
N HIS A 411 3.24 -20.82 9.23
CA HIS A 411 2.04 -21.64 9.09
C HIS A 411 1.27 -21.78 10.41
N ALA A 412 1.96 -21.95 11.54
CA ALA A 412 1.29 -22.03 12.84
C ALA A 412 0.51 -20.74 13.16
N VAL A 413 1.07 -19.57 12.86
CA VAL A 413 0.34 -18.29 13.01
C VAL A 413 -0.83 -18.19 12.03
N GLU A 414 -0.66 -18.61 10.78
CA GLU A 414 -1.74 -18.59 9.77
C GLU A 414 -2.91 -19.51 10.17
N GLU A 415 -2.63 -20.72 10.66
CA GLU A 415 -3.64 -21.67 11.13
C GLU A 415 -4.41 -21.15 12.35
N LEU A 416 -3.67 -20.64 13.36
CA LEU A 416 -4.28 -20.04 14.55
C LEU A 416 -5.16 -18.86 14.14
N GLN A 417 -4.65 -17.96 13.31
CA GLN A 417 -5.38 -16.78 12.87
C GLN A 417 -6.63 -17.14 12.06
N ALA A 418 -6.58 -18.19 11.23
CA ALA A 418 -7.75 -18.64 10.50
C ALA A 418 -8.88 -19.09 11.43
N SER A 419 -8.53 -19.77 12.53
CA SER A 419 -9.49 -20.18 13.56
C SER A 419 -10.09 -18.96 14.28
N ILE A 420 -9.24 -18.04 14.74
CA ILE A 420 -9.68 -16.84 15.44
C ILE A 420 -10.56 -15.96 14.55
N ALA A 421 -10.15 -15.73 13.31
CA ALA A 421 -10.90 -14.92 12.37
C ALA A 421 -12.26 -15.51 12.03
N LEU A 422 -12.36 -16.84 11.88
CA LEU A 422 -13.64 -17.52 11.67
C LEU A 422 -14.58 -17.31 12.87
N ASP A 423 -14.08 -17.45 14.09
CA ASP A 423 -14.87 -17.23 15.30
C ASP A 423 -15.36 -15.79 15.41
N LEU A 424 -14.52 -14.80 15.08
CA LEU A 424 -14.87 -13.38 15.07
C LEU A 424 -15.84 -13.01 13.93
N ASN A 425 -15.85 -13.77 12.84
CA ASN A 425 -16.72 -13.52 11.71
C ASN A 425 -18.09 -14.20 11.85
N ARG A 426 -18.21 -15.30 12.61
CA ARG A 426 -19.50 -16.00 12.83
C ARG A 426 -20.62 -15.11 13.37
N PRO A 427 -20.40 -14.18 14.34
CA PRO A 427 -21.45 -13.30 14.83
C PRO A 427 -22.06 -12.38 13.78
N TYR A 428 -21.40 -12.15 12.64
CA TYR A 428 -21.97 -11.38 11.56
C TYR A 428 -23.09 -12.10 10.82
N ILE A 429 -23.20 -13.44 10.91
CA ILE A 429 -24.27 -14.20 10.25
C ILE A 429 -25.63 -13.76 10.80
N GLY A 430 -26.53 -13.33 9.89
CA GLY A 430 -27.85 -12.78 10.22
C GLY A 430 -27.88 -11.27 10.44
N THR A 431 -26.72 -10.59 10.58
CA THR A 431 -26.66 -9.13 10.66
C THR A 431 -26.77 -8.49 9.28
N THR A 432 -27.08 -7.21 9.26
CA THR A 432 -27.07 -6.38 8.05
C THR A 432 -25.90 -5.39 8.14
N GLU A 433 -24.96 -5.49 7.20
CA GLU A 433 -23.76 -4.67 7.13
C GLU A 433 -23.88 -3.64 6.02
N GLU A 434 -23.39 -2.42 6.28
CA GLU A 434 -23.18 -1.41 5.25
C GLU A 434 -21.87 -1.68 4.53
N VAL A 435 -21.93 -1.91 3.22
CA VAL A 435 -20.78 -2.26 2.37
C VAL A 435 -20.54 -1.19 1.32
N LEU A 436 -19.35 -0.62 1.29
CA LEU A 436 -18.90 0.19 0.16
C LEU A 436 -18.47 -0.76 -0.97
N VAL A 437 -19.18 -0.70 -2.08
CA VAL A 437 -18.86 -1.51 -3.27
C VAL A 437 -17.61 -0.96 -3.94
N GLU A 438 -16.58 -1.80 -4.05
CA GLU A 438 -15.29 -1.38 -4.61
C GLU A 438 -15.09 -1.88 -6.04
N ASP A 439 -15.48 -3.13 -6.31
CA ASP A 439 -15.21 -3.78 -7.59
C ASP A 439 -16.14 -5.00 -7.76
N THR A 440 -15.94 -5.70 -8.85
CA THR A 440 -16.51 -7.01 -9.12
C THR A 440 -15.48 -8.11 -8.89
N ASN A 441 -15.96 -9.30 -8.61
CA ASN A 441 -15.13 -10.51 -8.47
C ASN A 441 -15.79 -11.66 -9.23
N PHE A 442 -15.02 -12.38 -10.04
CA PHE A 442 -15.49 -13.58 -10.72
C PHE A 442 -15.08 -14.81 -9.91
N SER A 443 -16.05 -15.55 -9.40
CA SER A 443 -15.80 -16.75 -8.61
C SER A 443 -16.92 -17.76 -8.82
N HIS A 444 -16.58 -19.05 -8.98
CA HIS A 444 -17.51 -20.14 -9.22
C HIS A 444 -18.47 -19.86 -10.40
N ASP A 445 -17.91 -19.40 -11.51
CA ASP A 445 -18.64 -19.06 -12.75
C ASP A 445 -19.75 -17.99 -12.61
N ARG A 446 -19.66 -17.18 -11.56
CA ARG A 446 -20.59 -16.07 -11.31
C ARG A 446 -19.86 -14.77 -10.99
N MET A 447 -20.41 -13.68 -11.51
CA MET A 447 -19.99 -12.35 -11.11
C MET A 447 -20.61 -11.99 -9.78
N GLN A 448 -19.80 -11.45 -8.88
CA GLN A 448 -20.20 -10.96 -7.57
C GLN A 448 -19.71 -9.55 -7.36
N TRP A 449 -20.46 -8.76 -6.62
CA TRP A 449 -19.99 -7.51 -6.07
C TRP A 449 -19.02 -7.80 -4.91
N LYS A 450 -18.00 -6.99 -4.82
CA LYS A 450 -16.96 -7.05 -3.80
C LYS A 450 -16.81 -5.68 -3.15
N GLY A 451 -16.87 -5.62 -1.83
CA GLY A 451 -16.67 -4.39 -1.08
C GLY A 451 -16.24 -4.67 0.35
N ARG A 452 -16.05 -3.62 1.14
CA ARG A 452 -15.72 -3.73 2.56
C ARG A 452 -16.77 -3.06 3.43
N ASN A 453 -17.03 -3.67 4.60
CA ASN A 453 -17.80 -3.04 5.64
C ASN A 453 -16.93 -2.05 6.45
N ARG A 454 -17.49 -1.36 7.43
CA ARG A 454 -16.75 -0.39 8.26
C ARG A 454 -15.63 -1.00 9.07
N THR A 455 -15.76 -2.26 9.52
CA THR A 455 -14.72 -3.01 10.25
C THR A 455 -13.65 -3.64 9.34
N ASN A 456 -13.57 -3.20 8.07
CA ASN A 456 -12.58 -3.60 7.06
C ASN A 456 -12.68 -5.08 6.61
N LYS A 457 -13.82 -5.74 6.82
CA LYS A 457 -14.04 -7.12 6.35
C LYS A 457 -14.53 -7.12 4.90
N TRP A 458 -13.96 -8.02 4.09
CA TRP A 458 -14.42 -8.25 2.73
C TRP A 458 -15.82 -8.87 2.75
N VAL A 459 -16.72 -8.29 1.98
CA VAL A 459 -18.08 -8.76 1.78
C VAL A 459 -18.31 -9.01 0.29
N PHE A 460 -18.82 -10.21 -0.03
CA PHE A 460 -19.17 -10.61 -1.38
C PHE A 460 -20.68 -10.88 -1.45
N PHE A 461 -21.33 -10.40 -2.50
CA PHE A 461 -22.75 -10.64 -2.73
C PHE A 461 -23.05 -10.72 -4.22
N PRO A 462 -24.09 -11.49 -4.65
CA PRO A 462 -24.40 -11.68 -6.05
C PRO A 462 -24.70 -10.36 -6.78
N GLN A 463 -24.34 -10.30 -8.06
CA GLN A 463 -24.97 -9.34 -8.96
C GLN A 463 -26.38 -9.86 -9.29
N PRO A 464 -27.40 -8.99 -9.46
CA PRO A 464 -28.67 -9.40 -10.02
C PRO A 464 -28.41 -10.03 -11.39
N ASP A 465 -28.93 -11.25 -11.63
CA ASP A 465 -28.85 -11.89 -12.92
C ASP A 465 -29.65 -11.07 -13.94
N GLU A 466 -29.01 -10.55 -14.98
CA GLU A 466 -29.67 -9.79 -16.05
C GLU A 466 -30.70 -10.68 -16.81
N GLU A 467 -30.54 -12.00 -16.82
CA GLU A 467 -31.46 -12.96 -17.43
C GLU A 467 -32.81 -13.08 -16.70
N ASN A 468 -32.86 -12.89 -15.36
CA ASN A 468 -34.10 -12.94 -14.59
C ASN A 468 -34.92 -11.63 -14.63
N ALA A 469 -34.36 -10.56 -15.18
CA ALA A 469 -35.08 -9.30 -15.38
C ALA A 469 -36.02 -9.35 -16.62
N GLN A 470 -35.89 -10.33 -17.52
CA GLN A 470 -36.70 -10.46 -18.72
C GLN A 470 -37.84 -11.51 -18.63
N ASP A 471 -37.72 -12.46 -17.72
CA ASP A 471 -38.82 -13.44 -17.52
C ASP A 471 -39.76 -12.93 -16.45
N GLY A 472 -40.86 -12.32 -16.90
CA GLY A 472 -41.94 -11.73 -16.11
C GLY A 472 -42.78 -12.71 -15.26
N ALA A 473 -42.13 -13.57 -14.47
CA ALA A 473 -42.79 -14.38 -13.45
C ALA A 473 -42.75 -13.64 -12.10
N SER A 474 -43.52 -12.54 -12.00
CA SER A 474 -43.75 -11.79 -10.77
C SER A 474 -44.46 -12.66 -9.74
N GLN A 475 -43.80 -13.01 -8.66
CA GLN A 475 -44.52 -13.38 -7.43
C GLN A 475 -45.12 -12.08 -6.86
N PRO A 476 -46.43 -12.05 -6.51
CA PRO A 476 -47.09 -10.86 -6.03
C PRO A 476 -46.61 -10.55 -4.60
N GLY A 477 -45.87 -9.48 -4.44
CA GLY A 477 -45.44 -8.97 -3.12
C GLY A 477 -44.09 -8.30 -3.04
N MET A 478 -43.25 -8.31 -4.06
CA MET A 478 -41.96 -7.60 -4.07
C MET A 478 -42.03 -6.40 -4.99
N SER A 479 -42.07 -5.21 -4.41
CA SER A 479 -41.88 -3.93 -5.11
C SER A 479 -40.42 -3.90 -5.61
N GLN A 480 -40.20 -4.22 -6.89
CA GLN A 480 -38.91 -4.16 -7.56
C GLN A 480 -38.68 -2.74 -8.10
N THR A 481 -38.03 -1.90 -7.32
CA THR A 481 -37.11 -0.91 -7.87
C THR A 481 -35.69 -1.45 -7.68
N SER A 482 -35.25 -2.33 -8.55
CA SER A 482 -33.87 -2.84 -8.55
C SER A 482 -32.93 -1.70 -8.93
N ARG A 483 -32.40 -0.99 -7.93
CA ARG A 483 -31.32 -0.03 -8.12
C ARG A 483 -30.12 -0.77 -8.67
N VAL A 484 -29.62 -0.37 -9.84
CA VAL A 484 -28.41 -0.92 -10.42
C VAL A 484 -27.24 -0.56 -9.52
N VAL A 485 -26.66 -1.55 -8.86
CA VAL A 485 -25.48 -1.36 -7.99
C VAL A 485 -24.25 -1.05 -8.85
N ARG A 486 -23.41 -0.14 -8.37
CA ARG A 486 -22.17 0.29 -9.04
C ARG A 486 -21.04 0.42 -8.02
N PRO A 487 -19.75 0.33 -8.44
CA PRO A 487 -18.64 0.73 -7.60
C PRO A 487 -18.83 2.15 -7.08
N GLY A 488 -18.66 2.35 -5.76
CA GLY A 488 -18.93 3.60 -5.04
C GLY A 488 -20.29 3.67 -4.33
N ASP A 489 -21.18 2.72 -4.59
CA ASP A 489 -22.44 2.66 -3.84
C ASP A 489 -22.21 2.09 -2.43
N LEU A 490 -22.94 2.63 -1.47
CA LEU A 490 -23.11 2.04 -0.14
C LEU A 490 -24.34 1.14 -0.19
N VAL A 491 -24.16 -0.14 0.08
CA VAL A 491 -25.21 -1.15 -0.03
C VAL A 491 -25.37 -1.88 1.30
N LYS A 492 -26.60 -2.06 1.75
CA LYS A 492 -26.90 -2.89 2.92
C LYS A 492 -26.93 -4.36 2.48
N VAL A 493 -26.09 -5.19 3.11
CA VAL A 493 -25.95 -6.62 2.81
C VAL A 493 -26.28 -7.43 4.05
N ARG A 494 -27.28 -8.31 3.97
CA ARG A 494 -27.56 -9.28 5.02
C ARG A 494 -26.58 -10.43 4.88
N ILE A 495 -25.78 -10.66 5.92
CA ILE A 495 -24.75 -11.70 5.93
C ILE A 495 -25.39 -13.07 6.16
N GLU A 496 -25.10 -14.03 5.27
CA GLU A 496 -25.63 -15.39 5.30
C GLU A 496 -24.55 -16.42 5.63
N ARG A 497 -23.30 -16.09 5.28
CA ARG A 497 -22.15 -16.99 5.50
C ARG A 497 -20.91 -16.21 5.89
N ALA A 498 -20.12 -16.79 6.78
CA ALA A 498 -18.83 -16.27 7.18
C ALA A 498 -17.72 -17.31 6.94
N THR A 499 -16.58 -16.86 6.45
CA THR A 499 -15.33 -17.62 6.38
C THR A 499 -14.27 -16.92 7.25
N ALA A 500 -13.09 -17.49 7.38
CA ALA A 500 -11.98 -16.81 8.06
C ALA A 500 -11.62 -15.45 7.42
N TRP A 501 -11.81 -15.30 6.09
CA TRP A 501 -11.28 -14.16 5.34
C TRP A 501 -12.36 -13.28 4.69
N SER A 502 -13.62 -13.69 4.75
CA SER A 502 -14.70 -12.95 4.09
C SER A 502 -16.08 -13.26 4.66
N LEU A 503 -16.99 -12.33 4.45
CA LEU A 503 -18.42 -12.45 4.66
C LEU A 503 -19.11 -12.60 3.30
N GLN A 504 -20.20 -13.34 3.24
CA GLN A 504 -21.03 -13.52 2.05
C GLN A 504 -22.49 -13.29 2.42
N GLY A 505 -23.26 -12.65 1.55
CA GLY A 505 -24.65 -12.37 1.83
C GLY A 505 -25.41 -11.89 0.60
N CYS A 506 -26.59 -11.34 0.82
CA CYS A 506 -27.45 -10.78 -0.21
C CYS A 506 -27.77 -9.33 0.08
N ALA A 507 -27.78 -8.49 -0.96
CA ALA A 507 -28.22 -7.10 -0.85
C ALA A 507 -29.68 -7.09 -0.38
N VAL A 508 -29.99 -6.20 0.57
CA VAL A 508 -31.35 -5.97 1.05
C VAL A 508 -31.87 -4.61 0.57
N ALA A 509 -33.13 -4.53 0.19
CA ALA A 509 -33.76 -3.28 -0.15
C ALA A 509 -33.83 -2.37 1.12
N GLU A 510 -33.66 -1.07 0.93
CA GLU A 510 -33.87 -0.06 1.98
C GLU A 510 -35.32 0.00 2.41
#